data_c8bea4f0c35b3286ffc0a1ddfb377e62
#
_entry.id   c8bea4f0c35b3286ffc0a1ddfb377e62
#
_cell.length_a   1.000
_cell.length_b   1.000
_cell.length_c   1.000
_cell.angle_alpha   90.00
_cell.angle_beta   90.00
_cell.angle_gamma   90.00
#
_symmetry.space_group_name_H-M   'P 1'
#
loop_
_entity.id
_entity.type
_entity.pdbx_description
1 polymer ?
#
loop_
_entity_poly.entity_id
_entity_poly.type
_entity_poly.pdbx_seq_one_letter_code
_entity_poly.pdbx_strand_id
1 'polypeptide(L)'
;MMLRAVVLIAVSASLPVCAQECYTVDGSRGSVSYEVKQAGSPFRGNFRRFGGEVCLSAERVTRVEVWLDPASVDSGLPEIDAALKDKDFFAVNQYPRVAYTGQTVEARGNTQLAHGMLQMKGKRRNLDVPFNLQRDGSSLIVSGTLTFNRLDYDIGTGEWSNTSWLSGDVKVDFRATLSAK
;
A
#
# COMPACT_ATOMS: atom_id res chain seq x y z
N MET A 1 -24.26 -69.60 -17.55
CA MET A 1 -23.09 -68.69 -17.70
C MET A 1 -23.58 -67.26 -17.35
N MET A 2 -23.41 -66.84 -16.07
CA MET A 2 -23.92 -65.56 -15.56
C MET A 2 -22.80 -64.52 -15.61
N LEU A 3 -22.99 -63.51 -16.43
CA LEU A 3 -22.08 -62.34 -16.57
C LEU A 3 -22.37 -61.34 -15.42
N ARG A 4 -21.42 -61.18 -14.50
CA ARG A 4 -21.50 -60.15 -13.45
C ARG A 4 -20.93 -58.84 -14.00
N ALA A 5 -21.79 -57.87 -14.19
CA ALA A 5 -21.37 -56.48 -14.53
C ALA A 5 -20.79 -55.80 -13.28
N VAL A 6 -19.53 -55.42 -13.33
CA VAL A 6 -18.87 -54.59 -12.32
C VAL A 6 -19.12 -53.11 -12.67
N VAL A 7 -19.92 -52.42 -11.86
CA VAL A 7 -20.13 -50.98 -11.98
C VAL A 7 -18.99 -50.27 -11.23
N LEU A 8 -18.10 -49.63 -11.97
CA LEU A 8 -17.09 -48.72 -11.40
C LEU A 8 -17.74 -47.38 -11.08
N ILE A 9 -17.91 -47.07 -9.81
CA ILE A 9 -18.34 -45.74 -9.34
C ILE A 9 -17.09 -44.84 -9.29
N ALA A 10 -16.98 -43.89 -10.22
CA ALA A 10 -15.95 -42.87 -10.21
C ALA A 10 -16.34 -41.80 -9.16
N VAL A 11 -15.67 -41.81 -8.01
CA VAL A 11 -15.77 -40.76 -7.00
C VAL A 11 -14.96 -39.55 -7.48
N SER A 12 -15.64 -38.53 -8.00
CA SER A 12 -15.01 -37.24 -8.32
C SER A 12 -14.75 -36.46 -7.02
N ALA A 13 -13.51 -36.43 -6.56
CA ALA A 13 -13.07 -35.60 -5.46
C ALA A 13 -13.02 -34.11 -5.94
N SER A 14 -14.04 -33.33 -5.59
CA SER A 14 -14.01 -31.89 -5.75
C SER A 14 -13.03 -31.30 -4.72
N LEU A 15 -11.90 -30.76 -5.19
CA LEU A 15 -10.99 -30.00 -4.36
C LEU A 15 -11.70 -28.69 -3.91
N PRO A 16 -11.60 -28.29 -2.62
CA PRO A 16 -12.16 -27.04 -2.18
C PRO A 16 -11.42 -25.90 -2.90
N VAL A 17 -12.13 -25.17 -3.73
CA VAL A 17 -11.65 -23.88 -4.25
C VAL A 17 -11.60 -22.92 -3.05
N CYS A 18 -10.40 -22.55 -2.61
CA CYS A 18 -10.22 -21.56 -1.57
C CYS A 18 -10.73 -20.22 -2.13
N ALA A 19 -11.89 -19.76 -1.66
CA ALA A 19 -12.48 -18.51 -2.11
C ALA A 19 -11.57 -17.34 -1.72
N GLN A 20 -11.30 -16.46 -2.67
CA GLN A 20 -10.60 -15.20 -2.42
C GLN A 20 -11.60 -14.21 -1.79
N GLU A 21 -11.27 -13.70 -0.64
CA GLU A 21 -12.05 -12.66 0.06
C GLU A 21 -11.35 -11.31 -0.09
N CYS A 22 -12.09 -10.29 -0.53
CA CYS A 22 -11.55 -8.94 -0.70
C CYS A 22 -12.17 -7.98 0.32
N TYR A 23 -11.31 -7.16 0.89
CA TYR A 23 -11.62 -6.19 1.93
C TYR A 23 -11.35 -4.78 1.43
N THR A 24 -12.19 -3.84 1.82
CA THR A 24 -11.97 -2.42 1.56
C THR A 24 -11.05 -1.84 2.64
N VAL A 25 -10.06 -1.05 2.23
CA VAL A 25 -9.23 -0.24 3.12
C VAL A 25 -10.02 0.97 3.56
N ASP A 26 -10.36 1.03 4.85
CA ASP A 26 -11.12 2.13 5.44
C ASP A 26 -10.16 3.26 5.85
N GLY A 27 -10.06 4.28 5.00
CA GLY A 27 -9.20 5.45 5.24
C GLY A 27 -9.67 6.30 6.43
N SER A 28 -10.93 6.19 6.87
CA SER A 28 -11.44 6.90 8.05
C SER A 28 -10.97 6.26 9.37
N ARG A 29 -10.58 4.99 9.32
CA ARG A 29 -10.06 4.21 10.46
C ARG A 29 -8.62 3.79 10.22
N GLY A 30 -7.78 4.77 9.87
CA GLY A 30 -6.39 4.53 9.57
C GLY A 30 -5.58 5.81 9.52
N SER A 31 -4.30 5.66 9.22
CA SER A 31 -3.35 6.75 9.04
C SER A 31 -2.30 6.39 8.00
N VAL A 32 -1.87 7.38 7.23
CA VAL A 32 -0.69 7.33 6.39
C VAL A 32 0.12 8.58 6.71
N SER A 33 1.29 8.41 7.30
CA SER A 33 2.20 9.49 7.67
C SER A 33 3.52 9.36 6.95
N TYR A 34 4.17 10.48 6.72
CA TYR A 34 5.52 10.51 6.17
C TYR A 34 6.47 11.26 7.09
N GLU A 35 7.74 10.88 7.03
CA GLU A 35 8.87 11.58 7.66
C GLU A 35 9.98 11.77 6.65
N VAL A 36 10.50 12.99 6.58
CA VAL A 36 11.65 13.39 5.78
C VAL A 36 12.58 14.23 6.65
N LYS A 37 13.89 14.20 6.42
CA LYS A 37 14.80 15.14 7.12
C LYS A 37 14.94 16.43 6.34
N GLN A 38 14.69 17.56 7.00
CA GLN A 38 14.92 18.90 6.48
C GLN A 38 15.96 19.60 7.35
N ALA A 39 17.05 20.05 6.77
CA ALA A 39 18.19 20.64 7.50
C ALA A 39 18.65 19.76 8.68
N GLY A 40 18.64 18.43 8.51
CA GLY A 40 19.02 17.47 9.54
C GLY A 40 17.94 17.13 10.57
N SER A 41 16.85 17.87 10.63
CA SER A 41 15.76 17.64 11.58
C SER A 41 14.59 16.86 10.94
N PRO A 42 13.92 15.96 11.66
CA PRO A 42 12.77 15.26 11.14
C PRO A 42 11.59 16.21 10.91
N PHE A 43 11.02 16.17 9.74
CA PHE A 43 9.79 16.84 9.36
C PHE A 43 8.75 15.79 9.02
N ARG A 44 7.53 15.95 9.53
CA ARG A 44 6.44 14.96 9.42
C ARG A 44 5.17 15.59 8.90
N GLY A 45 4.38 14.77 8.21
CA GLY A 45 3.03 15.10 7.83
C GLY A 45 2.22 13.85 7.58
N ASN A 46 0.95 14.03 7.24
CA ASN A 46 -0.01 12.96 7.03
C ASN A 46 -0.73 13.14 5.70
N PHE A 47 -1.34 12.08 5.19
CA PHE A 47 -2.32 12.14 4.12
C PHE A 47 -3.69 11.75 4.69
N ARG A 48 -4.69 12.61 4.49
CA ARG A 48 -6.04 12.42 5.08
C ARG A 48 -6.95 11.55 4.23
N ARG A 49 -6.69 11.42 2.92
CA ARG A 49 -7.51 10.63 1.99
C ARG A 49 -6.70 9.53 1.34
N PHE A 50 -7.03 8.31 1.68
CA PHE A 50 -6.47 7.09 1.11
C PHE A 50 -7.50 5.98 1.20
N GLY A 51 -7.27 4.90 0.46
CA GLY A 51 -8.17 3.75 0.45
C GLY A 51 -7.66 2.67 -0.50
N GLY A 52 -8.51 1.72 -0.80
CA GLY A 52 -8.16 0.63 -1.73
C GLY A 52 -8.79 -0.68 -1.36
N GLU A 53 -8.15 -1.73 -1.82
CA GLU A 53 -8.60 -3.11 -1.63
C GLU A 53 -7.42 -4.02 -1.30
N VAL A 54 -7.65 -4.94 -0.37
CA VAL A 54 -6.72 -6.02 -0.04
C VAL A 54 -7.48 -7.34 -0.13
N CYS A 55 -6.99 -8.28 -0.93
CA CYS A 55 -7.62 -9.58 -1.08
C CYS A 55 -6.79 -10.67 -0.39
N LEU A 56 -7.49 -11.59 0.27
CA LEU A 56 -6.92 -12.70 1.01
C LEU A 56 -7.45 -14.04 0.46
N SER A 57 -6.64 -15.06 0.58
CA SER A 57 -7.03 -16.45 0.40
C SER A 57 -6.44 -17.25 1.56
N ALA A 58 -7.28 -17.97 2.32
CA ALA A 58 -6.86 -18.70 3.51
C ALA A 58 -5.99 -17.85 4.47
N GLU A 59 -6.45 -16.63 4.79
CA GLU A 59 -5.79 -15.66 5.67
C GLU A 59 -4.44 -15.11 5.16
N ARG A 60 -4.05 -15.43 3.93
CA ARG A 60 -2.87 -14.86 3.27
C ARG A 60 -3.27 -13.77 2.30
N VAL A 61 -2.59 -12.65 2.35
CA VAL A 61 -2.78 -11.58 1.35
C VAL A 61 -2.28 -12.08 0.00
N THR A 62 -3.13 -11.95 -1.01
CA THR A 62 -2.84 -12.37 -2.40
C THR A 62 -2.76 -11.19 -3.35
N ARG A 63 -3.42 -10.07 -3.03
CA ARG A 63 -3.43 -8.87 -3.84
C ARG A 63 -3.59 -7.63 -2.96
N VAL A 64 -2.88 -6.57 -3.32
CA VAL A 64 -2.97 -5.26 -2.68
C VAL A 64 -3.14 -4.21 -3.77
N GLU A 65 -4.20 -3.43 -3.70
CA GLU A 65 -4.44 -2.28 -4.58
C GLU A 65 -4.84 -1.10 -3.71
N VAL A 66 -3.89 -0.22 -3.41
CA VAL A 66 -4.12 0.92 -2.53
C VAL A 66 -3.74 2.23 -3.20
N TRP A 67 -4.38 3.29 -2.78
CA TRP A 67 -4.15 4.62 -3.28
C TRP A 67 -4.19 5.67 -2.16
N LEU A 68 -3.53 6.79 -2.39
CA LEU A 68 -3.70 8.01 -1.62
C LEU A 68 -3.90 9.21 -2.56
N ASP A 69 -4.61 10.20 -2.06
CA ASP A 69 -4.77 11.50 -2.72
C ASP A 69 -3.70 12.46 -2.17
N PRO A 70 -2.69 12.85 -2.99
CA PRO A 70 -1.63 13.73 -2.53
C PRO A 70 -2.12 15.15 -2.20
N ALA A 71 -3.27 15.57 -2.74
CA ALA A 71 -3.87 16.86 -2.37
C ALA A 71 -4.40 16.89 -0.93
N SER A 72 -4.51 15.72 -0.29
CA SER A 72 -4.94 15.59 1.11
C SER A 72 -3.79 15.69 2.13
N VAL A 73 -2.60 16.09 1.67
CA VAL A 73 -1.45 16.30 2.55
C VAL A 73 -1.75 17.32 3.64
N ASP A 74 -1.26 17.03 4.82
CA ASP A 74 -1.40 17.87 6.03
C ASP A 74 -0.13 17.74 6.86
N SER A 75 0.69 18.79 6.80
CA SER A 75 1.92 18.94 7.59
C SER A 75 1.71 19.78 8.85
N GLY A 76 0.50 20.34 9.03
CA GLY A 76 0.20 21.36 10.04
C GLY A 76 0.66 22.77 9.67
N LEU A 77 1.26 22.95 8.49
CA LEU A 77 1.76 24.23 7.97
C LEU A 77 1.17 24.49 6.57
N PRO A 78 0.19 25.41 6.43
CA PRO A 78 -0.54 25.61 5.17
C PRO A 78 0.36 25.96 3.97
N GLU A 79 1.45 26.72 4.18
CA GLU A 79 2.38 27.07 3.12
C GLU A 79 3.19 25.84 2.63
N ILE A 80 3.54 24.93 3.52
CA ILE A 80 4.21 23.68 3.15
C ILE A 80 3.22 22.76 2.40
N ASP A 81 1.99 22.67 2.86
CA ASP A 81 0.94 21.90 2.19
C ASP A 81 0.66 22.44 0.78
N ALA A 82 0.69 23.75 0.59
CA ALA A 82 0.58 24.38 -0.73
C ALA A 82 1.78 24.01 -1.62
N ALA A 83 3.01 24.13 -1.11
CA ALA A 83 4.23 23.76 -1.84
C ALA A 83 4.26 22.28 -2.23
N LEU A 84 3.84 21.37 -1.34
CA LEU A 84 3.78 19.94 -1.61
C LEU A 84 2.80 19.59 -2.73
N LYS A 85 1.76 20.41 -2.96
CA LYS A 85 0.78 20.21 -4.05
C LYS A 85 1.27 20.71 -5.40
N ASP A 86 2.28 21.59 -5.42
CA ASP A 86 2.77 22.25 -6.63
C ASP A 86 3.61 21.31 -7.52
N LYS A 87 3.97 21.80 -8.71
CA LYS A 87 4.67 21.12 -9.80
C LYS A 87 6.00 20.48 -9.39
N ASP A 88 6.75 21.13 -8.48
CA ASP A 88 8.05 20.65 -8.03
C ASP A 88 7.93 19.44 -7.08
N PHE A 89 6.76 19.24 -6.47
CA PHE A 89 6.45 18.09 -5.63
C PHE A 89 5.42 17.19 -6.30
N PHE A 90 4.21 17.06 -5.77
CA PHE A 90 3.23 16.08 -6.25
C PHE A 90 2.54 16.48 -7.56
N ALA A 91 2.53 17.77 -7.93
CA ALA A 91 1.82 18.28 -9.12
C ALA A 91 0.37 17.77 -9.16
N VAL A 92 -0.38 17.96 -8.07
CA VAL A 92 -1.65 17.28 -7.80
C VAL A 92 -2.73 17.51 -8.87
N ASN A 93 -2.68 18.64 -9.57
CA ASN A 93 -3.59 18.94 -10.68
C ASN A 93 -3.37 18.02 -11.88
N GLN A 94 -2.14 17.53 -12.08
CA GLN A 94 -1.78 16.62 -13.17
C GLN A 94 -1.79 15.16 -12.70
N TYR A 95 -1.42 14.93 -11.45
CA TYR A 95 -1.29 13.59 -10.86
C TYR A 95 -2.08 13.51 -9.55
N PRO A 96 -3.43 13.36 -9.64
CA PRO A 96 -4.31 13.44 -8.47
C PRO A 96 -4.24 12.19 -7.59
N ARG A 97 -3.43 11.19 -7.97
CA ARG A 97 -3.37 9.91 -7.24
C ARG A 97 -1.96 9.35 -7.20
N VAL A 98 -1.57 8.86 -6.03
CA VAL A 98 -0.48 7.92 -5.82
C VAL A 98 -1.11 6.54 -5.64
N ALA A 99 -0.57 5.52 -6.30
CA ALA A 99 -1.12 4.17 -6.25
C ALA A 99 -0.02 3.12 -6.06
N TYR A 100 -0.33 2.10 -5.27
CA TYR A 100 0.51 0.91 -5.13
C TYR A 100 -0.29 -0.34 -5.49
N THR A 101 0.30 -1.19 -6.33
CA THR A 101 -0.27 -2.48 -6.74
C THR A 101 0.72 -3.59 -6.41
N GLY A 102 0.38 -4.43 -5.43
CA GLY A 102 1.12 -5.63 -5.06
C GLY A 102 0.41 -6.88 -5.55
N GLN A 103 1.12 -7.74 -6.31
CA GLN A 103 0.56 -8.96 -6.90
C GLN A 103 1.12 -10.24 -6.28
N THR A 104 2.27 -10.15 -5.64
CA THR A 104 2.92 -11.26 -4.97
C THR A 104 3.20 -10.88 -3.53
N VAL A 105 2.84 -11.76 -2.60
CA VAL A 105 3.08 -11.55 -1.17
C VAL A 105 3.79 -12.75 -0.59
N GLU A 106 4.93 -12.50 0.05
CA GLU A 106 5.72 -13.50 0.75
C GLU A 106 5.52 -13.38 2.26
N ALA A 107 5.40 -14.52 2.94
CA ALA A 107 5.45 -14.56 4.40
C ALA A 107 6.92 -14.56 4.88
N ARG A 108 7.27 -13.66 5.79
CA ARG A 108 8.58 -13.58 6.45
C ARG A 108 8.43 -13.57 7.96
N GLY A 109 8.32 -14.76 8.55
CA GLY A 109 8.01 -14.90 9.98
C GLY A 109 6.65 -14.29 10.30
N ASN A 110 6.62 -13.29 11.20
CA ASN A 110 5.40 -12.58 11.59
C ASN A 110 5.06 -11.39 10.66
N THR A 111 5.90 -11.10 9.68
CA THR A 111 5.73 -10.00 8.72
C THR A 111 5.44 -10.58 7.34
N GLN A 112 4.70 -9.88 6.53
CA GLN A 112 4.51 -10.19 5.11
C GLN A 112 5.24 -9.14 4.27
N LEU A 113 5.69 -9.53 3.08
CA LEU A 113 6.34 -8.66 2.12
C LEU A 113 5.55 -8.66 0.81
N ALA A 114 4.96 -7.52 0.46
CA ALA A 114 4.32 -7.35 -0.82
C ALA A 114 5.35 -6.86 -1.85
N HIS A 115 5.50 -7.60 -2.95
CA HIS A 115 6.24 -7.19 -4.12
C HIS A 115 5.30 -6.50 -5.09
N GLY A 116 5.56 -5.27 -5.43
CA GLY A 116 4.63 -4.50 -6.23
C GLY A 116 5.26 -3.28 -6.89
N MET A 117 4.39 -2.44 -7.41
CA MET A 117 4.76 -1.23 -8.15
C MET A 117 4.10 -0.02 -7.50
N LEU A 118 4.93 0.96 -7.12
CA LEU A 118 4.48 2.28 -6.71
C LEU A 118 4.44 3.21 -7.93
N GLN A 119 3.28 3.82 -8.15
CA GLN A 119 3.09 4.87 -9.15
C GLN A 119 2.88 6.21 -8.44
N MET A 120 3.74 7.19 -8.75
CA MET A 120 3.70 8.52 -8.16
C MET A 120 4.21 9.53 -9.20
N LYS A 121 3.49 10.65 -9.37
CA LYS A 121 3.86 11.73 -10.32
C LYS A 121 4.24 11.20 -11.72
N GLY A 122 3.45 10.24 -12.26
CA GLY A 122 3.67 9.61 -13.55
C GLY A 122 4.82 8.60 -13.63
N LYS A 123 5.67 8.50 -12.60
CA LYS A 123 6.75 7.51 -12.53
C LYS A 123 6.24 6.21 -11.90
N ARG A 124 6.80 5.09 -12.36
CA ARG A 124 6.51 3.74 -11.83
C ARG A 124 7.83 3.08 -11.44
N ARG A 125 7.88 2.55 -10.21
CA ARG A 125 9.05 1.83 -9.70
C ARG A 125 8.59 0.61 -8.92
N ASN A 126 9.34 -0.48 -9.01
CA ASN A 126 9.14 -1.62 -8.12
C ASN A 126 9.47 -1.19 -6.70
N LEU A 127 8.62 -1.61 -5.78
CA LEU A 127 8.78 -1.31 -4.36
C LEU A 127 8.27 -2.50 -3.55
N ASP A 128 9.12 -2.99 -2.67
CA ASP A 128 8.78 -4.03 -1.71
C ASP A 128 8.26 -3.36 -0.44
N VAL A 129 7.06 -3.75 -0.01
CA VAL A 129 6.39 -3.17 1.15
C VAL A 129 6.23 -4.22 2.24
N PRO A 130 7.01 -4.13 3.34
CA PRO A 130 6.81 -4.97 4.50
C PRO A 130 5.58 -4.50 5.29
N PHE A 131 4.76 -5.46 5.73
CA PHE A 131 3.57 -5.17 6.51
C PHE A 131 3.20 -6.31 7.44
N ASN A 132 2.41 -5.99 8.46
CA ASN A 132 1.77 -6.93 9.36
C ASN A 132 0.26 -6.91 9.13
N LEU A 133 -0.36 -8.08 9.18
CA LEU A 133 -1.80 -8.25 9.19
C LEU A 133 -2.20 -8.86 10.52
N GLN A 134 -3.06 -8.19 11.27
CA GLN A 134 -3.51 -8.62 12.59
C GLN A 134 -5.03 -8.67 12.63
N ARG A 135 -5.57 -9.70 13.27
CA ARG A 135 -6.99 -9.76 13.58
C ARG A 135 -7.23 -9.10 14.95
N ASP A 136 -8.18 -8.19 14.99
CA ASP A 136 -8.65 -7.53 16.21
C ASP A 136 -10.17 -7.67 16.28
N GLY A 137 -10.63 -8.66 17.04
CA GLY A 137 -12.01 -9.09 17.04
C GLY A 137 -12.49 -9.52 15.65
N SER A 138 -13.49 -8.84 15.11
CA SER A 138 -14.01 -9.05 13.75
C SER A 138 -13.29 -8.25 12.68
N SER A 139 -12.39 -7.35 13.06
CA SER A 139 -11.66 -6.47 12.14
C SER A 139 -10.30 -7.06 11.78
N LEU A 140 -9.84 -6.77 10.55
CA LEU A 140 -8.45 -6.98 10.14
C LEU A 140 -7.75 -5.62 10.11
N ILE A 141 -6.54 -5.56 10.65
CA ILE A 141 -5.71 -4.37 10.69
C ILE A 141 -4.43 -4.65 9.91
N VAL A 142 -4.16 -3.83 8.90
CA VAL A 142 -2.90 -3.80 8.18
C VAL A 142 -2.05 -2.65 8.68
N SER A 143 -0.75 -2.88 8.89
CA SER A 143 0.19 -1.82 9.28
C SER A 143 1.60 -2.13 8.82
N GLY A 144 2.39 -1.11 8.54
CA GLY A 144 3.76 -1.27 8.11
C GLY A 144 4.52 0.04 8.03
N THR A 145 5.81 -0.09 7.73
CA THR A 145 6.73 1.00 7.50
C THR A 145 7.55 0.68 6.26
N LEU A 146 7.71 1.67 5.41
CA LEU A 146 8.57 1.56 4.23
C LEU A 146 9.40 2.83 4.07
N THR A 147 10.49 2.72 3.30
CA THR A 147 11.33 3.86 2.93
C THR A 147 11.56 3.80 1.42
N PHE A 148 11.48 4.94 0.75
CA PHE A 148 11.82 5.08 -0.66
C PHE A 148 12.53 6.41 -0.92
N ASN A 149 13.22 6.52 -2.05
CA ASN A 149 13.86 7.76 -2.45
C ASN A 149 12.87 8.62 -3.25
N ARG A 150 12.56 9.83 -2.75
CA ARG A 150 11.62 10.76 -3.40
C ARG A 150 12.05 11.20 -4.80
N LEU A 151 13.37 11.25 -5.06
CA LEU A 151 13.90 11.69 -6.33
C LEU A 151 13.66 10.67 -7.45
N ASP A 152 13.45 9.38 -7.12
CA ASP A 152 13.05 8.35 -8.09
C ASP A 152 11.69 8.63 -8.74
N TYR A 153 10.90 9.52 -8.11
CA TYR A 153 9.57 9.92 -8.54
C TYR A 153 9.49 11.40 -8.91
N ASP A 154 10.62 12.10 -9.06
CA ASP A 154 10.70 13.54 -9.31
C ASP A 154 9.95 14.37 -8.23
N ILE A 155 9.91 13.92 -6.98
CA ILE A 155 9.33 14.65 -5.85
C ILE A 155 10.39 15.57 -5.24
N GLY A 156 10.16 16.89 -5.28
CA GLY A 156 11.10 17.89 -4.85
C GLY A 156 12.23 18.08 -5.86
N THR A 157 11.90 18.56 -7.03
CA THR A 157 12.81 18.90 -8.12
C THR A 157 13.32 20.35 -7.98
N GLY A 158 14.19 20.79 -8.90
CA GLY A 158 14.78 22.12 -8.89
C GLY A 158 15.61 22.37 -7.64
N GLU A 159 15.34 23.44 -6.93
CA GLU A 159 16.05 23.82 -5.68
C GLU A 159 15.89 22.77 -4.57
N TRP A 160 14.79 22.00 -4.58
CA TRP A 160 14.52 20.94 -3.61
C TRP A 160 15.27 19.64 -3.88
N SER A 161 16.02 19.53 -4.97
CA SER A 161 16.81 18.35 -5.31
C SER A 161 18.04 18.16 -4.42
N ASN A 162 18.46 19.22 -3.71
CA ASN A 162 19.60 19.16 -2.80
C ASN A 162 19.29 18.30 -1.56
N THR A 163 19.87 17.09 -1.53
CA THR A 163 19.64 16.12 -0.45
C THR A 163 20.33 16.47 0.87
N SER A 164 21.24 17.45 0.89
CA SER A 164 21.80 17.99 2.13
C SER A 164 20.80 18.86 2.90
N TRP A 165 19.84 19.47 2.18
CA TRP A 165 18.80 20.29 2.76
C TRP A 165 17.52 19.47 3.01
N LEU A 166 17.04 18.73 2.00
CA LEU A 166 15.86 17.87 2.08
C LEU A 166 16.26 16.45 1.70
N SER A 167 16.29 15.52 2.66
CA SER A 167 16.78 14.17 2.42
C SER A 167 16.08 13.49 1.23
N GLY A 168 16.84 12.67 0.50
CA GLY A 168 16.28 11.85 -0.58
C GLY A 168 15.31 10.79 -0.04
N ASP A 169 15.64 10.20 1.10
CA ASP A 169 14.83 9.14 1.71
C ASP A 169 13.62 9.71 2.46
N VAL A 170 12.48 9.14 2.17
CA VAL A 170 11.20 9.39 2.85
C VAL A 170 10.75 8.11 3.50
N LYS A 171 10.54 8.15 4.81
CA LYS A 171 9.92 7.08 5.58
C LYS A 171 8.41 7.27 5.57
N VAL A 172 7.67 6.20 5.32
CA VAL A 172 6.20 6.18 5.39
C VAL A 172 5.77 5.13 6.39
N ASP A 173 4.97 5.54 7.36
CA ASP A 173 4.27 4.65 8.28
C ASP A 173 2.78 4.62 7.91
N PHE A 174 2.20 3.44 7.85
CA PHE A 174 0.78 3.28 7.55
C PHE A 174 0.10 2.29 8.48
N ARG A 175 -1.17 2.55 8.76
CA ARG A 175 -2.08 1.66 9.49
C ARG A 175 -3.49 1.87 8.95
N ALA A 176 -4.23 0.80 8.71
CA ALA A 176 -5.62 0.88 8.29
C ALA A 176 -6.42 -0.34 8.77
N THR A 177 -7.72 -0.12 8.97
CA THR A 177 -8.68 -1.19 9.20
C THR A 177 -9.23 -1.67 7.86
N LEU A 178 -9.30 -2.99 7.70
CA LEU A 178 -9.91 -3.65 6.55
C LEU A 178 -11.36 -4.02 6.90
N SER A 179 -12.30 -3.59 6.07
CA SER A 179 -13.72 -3.89 6.21
C SER A 179 -14.14 -4.91 5.14
N ALA A 180 -14.89 -5.92 5.52
CA ALA A 180 -15.50 -6.85 4.55
C ALA A 180 -16.40 -6.07 3.57
N LYS A 181 -16.42 -6.51 2.33
CA LYS A 181 -17.32 -5.97 1.29
C LYS A 181 -18.72 -6.48 1.47
#